data_7421a856f992586474af0e1abf1521e7
#
_entry.id   7421a856f992586474af0e1abf1521e7
#
_cell.length_a   1.000
_cell.length_b   1.000
_cell.length_c   1.000
_cell.angle_alpha   90.00
_cell.angle_beta   90.00
_cell.angle_gamma   90.00
#
_symmetry.space_group_name_H-M   'P 1'
#
loop_
_entity.id
_entity.type
_entity.pdbx_description
1 polymer ?
#
loop_
_entity_poly.entity_id
_entity_poly.type
_entity_poly.pdbx_seq_one_letter_code
_entity_poly.pdbx_strand_id
1 'polypeptide(L)'
;MRNLKWCIIGTDPRMEKLSILLKNLNVQVLYLQTKAWSYQVERELRAFEPHILVLPIQPLEIVTDAIGLDYFENVQKCFVGKLSPEWTRFFEASEIDIEPYLENEQFIWLNAKLTAEGFIAAYYLEEHQTVAGKHFMISGFGRVAKLLAWQLKRMDAYPQIVVRSTAQLAEAQAMGYEVKKLEHGISCEQAIFINTIPAKWLTADYHSLLTTCQRFYDVASSPGCLALDGDFSHTYRMYTALPGQFLKEDAAKLLFKCVTDSVKNIK
;
A
#
# COMPACT_ATOMS: atom_id res chain seq x y z
N MET A 1 18.25 -12.07 -17.53
CA MET A 1 18.32 -10.91 -16.61
C MET A 1 19.59 -10.07 -16.77
N ARG A 2 20.81 -10.63 -16.85
CA ARG A 2 22.07 -9.83 -16.87
C ARG A 2 22.19 -8.83 -18.02
N ASN A 3 21.53 -9.07 -19.13
CA ASN A 3 21.56 -8.18 -20.30
C ASN A 3 20.40 -7.18 -20.35
N LEU A 4 19.51 -7.20 -19.37
CA LEU A 4 18.34 -6.32 -19.33
C LEU A 4 18.68 -5.01 -18.65
N LYS A 5 18.28 -3.91 -19.25
CA LYS A 5 18.33 -2.56 -18.67
C LYS A 5 17.02 -2.32 -17.90
N TRP A 6 17.14 -1.95 -16.64
CA TRP A 6 15.99 -1.71 -15.76
C TRP A 6 15.84 -0.21 -15.48
N CYS A 7 14.66 0.32 -15.65
CA CYS A 7 14.33 1.65 -15.16
C CYS A 7 13.29 1.55 -14.04
N ILE A 8 13.59 2.20 -12.92
CA ILE A 8 12.72 2.25 -11.74
C ILE A 8 12.33 3.70 -11.52
N ILE A 9 11.03 3.96 -11.43
CA ILE A 9 10.50 5.32 -11.24
C ILE A 9 9.69 5.39 -9.94
N GLY A 10 9.92 6.42 -9.14
CA GLY A 10 9.12 6.70 -7.95
C GLY A 10 9.92 7.27 -6.79
N THR A 11 9.20 7.88 -5.84
CA THR A 11 9.77 8.49 -4.63
C THR A 11 9.60 7.64 -3.37
N ASP A 12 8.87 6.52 -3.46
CA ASP A 12 8.71 5.59 -2.34
C ASP A 12 10.09 4.98 -1.98
N PRO A 13 10.50 4.98 -0.70
CA PRO A 13 11.82 4.49 -0.28
C PRO A 13 12.13 3.05 -0.73
N ARG A 14 11.11 2.21 -0.95
CA ARG A 14 11.31 0.85 -1.49
C ARG A 14 11.82 0.84 -2.93
N MET A 15 11.52 1.89 -3.74
CA MET A 15 11.98 1.98 -5.14
C MET A 15 13.50 2.22 -5.20
N GLU A 16 14.01 3.08 -4.34
CA GLU A 16 15.45 3.29 -4.17
C GLU A 16 16.15 1.98 -3.77
N LYS A 17 15.63 1.29 -2.75
CA LYS A 17 16.18 0.02 -2.27
C LYS A 17 16.09 -1.08 -3.33
N LEU A 18 15.00 -1.14 -4.10
CA LEU A 18 14.86 -2.04 -5.24
C LEU A 18 15.97 -1.79 -6.26
N SER A 19 16.28 -0.52 -6.56
CA SER A 19 17.36 -0.17 -7.49
C SER A 19 18.72 -0.70 -7.02
N ILE A 20 19.00 -0.60 -5.73
CA ILE A 20 20.23 -1.10 -5.11
C ILE A 20 20.28 -2.64 -5.19
N LEU A 21 19.19 -3.33 -4.87
CA LEU A 21 19.11 -4.79 -4.95
C LEU A 21 19.36 -5.30 -6.36
N LEU A 22 18.81 -4.62 -7.37
CA LEU A 22 19.04 -4.98 -8.79
C LEU A 22 20.50 -4.70 -9.20
N LYS A 23 21.10 -3.55 -8.81
CA LYS A 23 22.52 -3.25 -9.09
C LYS A 23 23.45 -4.31 -8.53
N ASN A 24 23.14 -4.89 -7.39
CA ASN A 24 23.92 -5.97 -6.77
C ASN A 24 23.91 -7.28 -7.60
N LEU A 25 22.99 -7.42 -8.56
CA LEU A 25 22.99 -8.52 -9.53
C LEU A 25 23.81 -8.23 -10.80
N ASN A 26 24.54 -7.11 -10.83
CA ASN A 26 25.31 -6.63 -11.99
C ASN A 26 24.42 -6.40 -13.24
N VAL A 27 23.20 -5.88 -13.03
CA VAL A 27 22.34 -5.40 -14.11
C VAL A 27 22.41 -3.88 -14.22
N GLN A 28 22.16 -3.34 -15.42
CA GLN A 28 22.11 -1.90 -15.63
C GLN A 28 20.79 -1.34 -15.07
N VAL A 29 20.87 -0.36 -14.17
CA VAL A 29 19.70 0.23 -13.51
C VAL A 29 19.74 1.73 -13.56
N LEU A 30 18.71 2.34 -14.15
CA LEU A 30 18.37 3.75 -14.02
C LEU A 30 17.31 3.91 -12.92
N TYR A 31 17.54 4.79 -11.96
CA TYR A 31 16.55 5.13 -10.95
C TYR A 31 16.18 6.61 -11.05
N LEU A 32 14.89 6.86 -11.26
CA LEU A 32 14.31 8.20 -11.39
C LEU A 32 13.43 8.49 -10.17
N GLN A 33 13.93 9.35 -9.29
CA GLN A 33 13.23 9.74 -8.06
C GLN A 33 12.23 10.87 -8.35
N THR A 34 11.08 10.53 -8.89
CA THR A 34 10.03 11.48 -9.24
C THR A 34 8.63 10.94 -8.94
N LYS A 35 7.66 11.85 -8.75
CA LYS A 35 6.23 11.55 -8.64
C LYS A 35 5.48 11.79 -9.95
N ALA A 36 6.16 12.37 -10.94
CA ALA A 36 5.53 12.78 -12.18
C ALA A 36 6.23 12.18 -13.40
N TRP A 37 5.43 11.84 -14.41
CA TRP A 37 5.88 11.61 -15.77
C TRP A 37 6.06 12.97 -16.44
N SER A 38 7.28 13.29 -16.80
CA SER A 38 7.68 14.62 -17.30
C SER A 38 8.59 14.49 -18.51
N TYR A 39 8.80 15.57 -19.26
CA TYR A 39 9.76 15.61 -20.37
C TYR A 39 11.19 15.22 -19.93
N GLN A 40 11.55 15.44 -18.67
CA GLN A 40 12.82 14.95 -18.15
C GLN A 40 12.84 13.42 -18.08
N VAL A 41 11.78 12.80 -17.55
CA VAL A 41 11.64 11.32 -17.50
C VAL A 41 11.73 10.76 -18.92
N GLU A 42 11.00 11.31 -19.86
CA GLU A 42 11.01 10.90 -21.28
C GLU A 42 12.40 10.98 -21.89
N ARG A 43 13.12 12.07 -21.67
CA ARG A 43 14.50 12.22 -22.15
C ARG A 43 15.45 11.17 -21.54
N GLU A 44 15.33 10.88 -20.24
CA GLU A 44 16.15 9.88 -19.57
C GLU A 44 15.83 8.45 -20.09
N LEU A 45 14.55 8.14 -20.31
CA LEU A 45 14.14 6.87 -20.88
C LEU A 45 14.66 6.67 -22.30
N ARG A 46 14.57 7.72 -23.16
CA ARG A 46 15.09 7.69 -24.52
C ARG A 46 16.61 7.46 -24.56
N ALA A 47 17.35 8.09 -23.64
CA ALA A 47 18.79 7.93 -23.56
C ALA A 47 19.22 6.56 -22.98
N PHE A 48 18.44 6.02 -22.07
CA PHE A 48 18.75 4.77 -21.39
C PHE A 48 18.22 3.53 -22.12
N GLU A 49 17.10 3.63 -22.84
CA GLU A 49 16.43 2.54 -23.56
C GLU A 49 16.17 1.32 -22.66
N PRO A 50 15.31 1.41 -21.66
CA PRO A 50 15.06 0.32 -20.72
C PRO A 50 14.33 -0.84 -21.40
N HIS A 51 14.67 -2.07 -20.99
CA HIS A 51 13.93 -3.28 -21.35
C HIS A 51 12.83 -3.59 -20.31
N ILE A 52 13.07 -3.24 -19.06
CA ILE A 52 12.13 -3.45 -17.95
C ILE A 52 11.87 -2.11 -17.29
N LEU A 53 10.59 -1.77 -17.13
CA LEU A 53 10.15 -0.58 -16.43
C LEU A 53 9.39 -0.97 -15.17
N VAL A 54 9.69 -0.31 -14.04
CA VAL A 54 8.97 -0.51 -12.77
C VAL A 54 8.41 0.82 -12.32
N LEU A 55 7.10 0.95 -12.37
CA LEU A 55 6.35 2.12 -11.91
C LEU A 55 6.02 2.01 -10.41
N PRO A 56 5.80 3.14 -9.71
CA PRO A 56 5.53 3.15 -8.28
C PRO A 56 4.15 2.60 -7.93
N ILE A 57 3.92 2.35 -6.63
CA ILE A 57 2.62 1.88 -6.12
C ILE A 57 1.49 2.89 -6.38
N GLN A 58 1.77 4.17 -6.16
CA GLN A 58 0.81 5.24 -6.49
C GLN A 58 1.04 5.69 -7.94
N PRO A 59 0.00 6.07 -8.66
CA PRO A 59 0.13 6.52 -10.04
C PRO A 59 1.10 7.70 -10.15
N LEU A 60 1.90 7.71 -11.22
CA LEU A 60 2.64 8.91 -11.59
C LEU A 60 1.66 9.96 -12.13
N GLU A 61 1.82 11.19 -11.68
CA GLU A 61 1.14 12.34 -12.27
C GLU A 61 1.71 12.59 -13.67
N ILE A 62 0.85 12.85 -14.65
CA ILE A 62 1.28 13.16 -16.02
C ILE A 62 1.33 14.69 -16.15
N VAL A 63 2.52 15.23 -16.39
CA VAL A 63 2.76 16.67 -16.58
C VAL A 63 3.24 16.99 -17.99
N THR A 64 3.18 16.03 -18.90
CA THR A 64 3.38 16.20 -20.34
C THR A 64 2.02 16.27 -21.05
N ASP A 65 1.99 16.73 -22.29
CA ASP A 65 0.75 16.81 -23.08
C ASP A 65 0.16 15.42 -23.37
N ALA A 66 1.03 14.42 -23.55
CA ALA A 66 0.67 13.03 -23.76
C ALA A 66 1.83 12.11 -23.40
N ILE A 67 1.54 10.82 -23.14
CA ILE A 67 2.56 9.79 -22.99
C ILE A 67 2.88 9.23 -24.37
N GLY A 68 4.13 9.41 -24.85
CA GLY A 68 4.57 8.89 -26.15
C GLY A 68 4.86 7.39 -26.08
N LEU A 69 4.43 6.63 -27.08
CA LEU A 69 4.74 5.20 -27.21
C LEU A 69 6.22 4.96 -27.49
N ASP A 70 6.91 5.89 -28.13
CA ASP A 70 8.33 5.81 -28.50
C ASP A 70 9.27 5.66 -27.30
N TYR A 71 8.83 6.05 -26.09
CA TYR A 71 9.60 5.81 -24.86
C TYR A 71 9.51 4.38 -24.34
N PHE A 72 8.64 3.57 -24.93
CA PHE A 72 8.42 2.16 -24.57
C PHE A 72 8.86 1.17 -25.66
N GLU A 73 9.42 1.61 -26.77
CA GLU A 73 9.80 0.75 -27.91
C GLU A 73 10.68 -0.46 -27.51
N ASN A 74 11.59 -0.28 -26.56
CA ASN A 74 12.47 -1.33 -26.06
C ASN A 74 11.95 -2.03 -24.81
N VAL A 75 10.82 -1.56 -24.26
CA VAL A 75 10.25 -2.10 -23.02
C VAL A 75 9.55 -3.43 -23.30
N GLN A 76 10.15 -4.51 -22.83
CA GLN A 76 9.62 -5.87 -22.94
C GLN A 76 8.60 -6.17 -21.87
N LYS A 77 8.69 -5.49 -20.70
CA LYS A 77 7.76 -5.63 -19.58
C LYS A 77 7.72 -4.38 -18.72
N CYS A 78 6.50 -3.98 -18.36
CA CYS A 78 6.25 -2.88 -17.45
C CYS A 78 5.52 -3.38 -16.19
N PHE A 79 6.16 -3.29 -15.03
CA PHE A 79 5.56 -3.57 -13.74
C PHE A 79 4.86 -2.32 -13.23
N VAL A 80 3.56 -2.45 -12.94
CA VAL A 80 2.73 -1.31 -12.56
C VAL A 80 2.10 -1.50 -11.18
N GLY A 81 1.97 -0.39 -10.44
CA GLY A 81 1.18 -0.31 -9.23
C GLY A 81 -0.28 0.04 -9.55
N LYS A 82 -0.83 1.04 -8.85
CA LYS A 82 -2.12 1.62 -9.20
C LYS A 82 -1.96 2.48 -10.45
N LEU A 83 -2.92 2.40 -11.36
CA LEU A 83 -2.98 3.24 -12.54
C LEU A 83 -4.04 4.34 -12.37
N SER A 84 -3.76 5.54 -12.86
CA SER A 84 -4.79 6.56 -13.07
C SER A 84 -5.61 6.24 -14.33
N PRO A 85 -6.77 6.87 -14.53
CA PRO A 85 -7.57 6.67 -15.76
C PRO A 85 -6.77 6.97 -17.05
N GLU A 86 -5.84 7.93 -16.99
CA GLU A 86 -4.98 8.29 -18.12
C GLU A 86 -3.97 7.16 -18.42
N TRP A 87 -3.31 6.63 -17.39
CA TRP A 87 -2.39 5.51 -17.52
C TRP A 87 -3.12 4.24 -17.98
N THR A 88 -4.33 3.97 -17.48
CA THR A 88 -5.14 2.83 -17.91
C THR A 88 -5.42 2.93 -19.40
N ARG A 89 -5.93 4.08 -19.88
CA ARG A 89 -6.21 4.31 -21.31
C ARG A 89 -4.95 4.16 -22.18
N PHE A 90 -3.81 4.67 -21.70
CA PHE A 90 -2.54 4.54 -22.42
C PHE A 90 -2.14 3.07 -22.59
N PHE A 91 -2.15 2.28 -21.51
CA PHE A 91 -1.76 0.87 -21.60
C PHE A 91 -2.77 0.01 -22.37
N GLU A 92 -4.06 0.29 -22.27
CA GLU A 92 -5.11 -0.37 -23.05
C GLU A 92 -4.98 -0.10 -24.57
N ALA A 93 -4.48 1.09 -24.94
CA ALA A 93 -4.23 1.44 -26.34
C ALA A 93 -2.86 0.99 -26.87
N SER A 94 -2.00 0.46 -26.01
CA SER A 94 -0.65 0.01 -26.34
C SER A 94 -0.55 -1.52 -26.33
N GLU A 95 0.46 -2.07 -27.03
CA GLU A 95 0.78 -3.51 -26.99
C GLU A 95 1.83 -3.83 -25.89
N ILE A 96 2.05 -2.92 -24.93
CA ILE A 96 3.05 -3.09 -23.88
C ILE A 96 2.59 -4.19 -22.92
N ASP A 97 3.44 -5.18 -22.65
CA ASP A 97 3.19 -6.21 -21.64
C ASP A 97 3.28 -5.60 -20.25
N ILE A 98 2.12 -5.42 -19.60
CA ILE A 98 2.04 -4.89 -18.25
C ILE A 98 1.79 -6.01 -17.24
N GLU A 99 2.44 -5.92 -16.07
CA GLU A 99 2.18 -6.79 -14.93
C GLU A 99 1.81 -5.96 -13.69
N PRO A 100 0.53 -5.95 -13.29
CA PRO A 100 0.08 -5.29 -12.07
C PRO A 100 0.55 -6.08 -10.84
N TYR A 101 1.66 -5.69 -10.21
CA TYR A 101 2.16 -6.42 -9.04
C TYR A 101 1.23 -6.33 -7.82
N LEU A 102 0.26 -5.41 -7.82
CA LEU A 102 -0.81 -5.34 -6.81
C LEU A 102 -1.92 -6.38 -7.03
N GLU A 103 -1.87 -7.17 -8.10
CA GLU A 103 -2.74 -8.32 -8.34
C GLU A 103 -2.04 -9.65 -8.04
N ASN A 104 -0.74 -9.63 -7.80
CA ASN A 104 0.00 -10.82 -7.39
C ASN A 104 -0.36 -11.21 -5.96
N GLU A 105 -1.06 -12.34 -5.77
CA GLU A 105 -1.55 -12.79 -4.46
C GLU A 105 -0.43 -12.95 -3.42
N GLN A 106 0.74 -13.46 -3.81
CA GLN A 106 1.86 -13.58 -2.88
C GLN A 106 2.35 -12.19 -2.43
N PHE A 107 2.47 -11.26 -3.39
CA PHE A 107 2.90 -9.90 -3.09
C PHE A 107 1.91 -9.21 -2.14
N ILE A 108 0.61 -9.22 -2.44
CA ILE A 108 -0.38 -8.47 -1.66
C ILE A 108 -0.57 -9.03 -0.24
N TRP A 109 -0.48 -10.36 -0.04
CA TRP A 109 -0.53 -10.94 1.30
C TRP A 109 0.71 -10.57 2.12
N LEU A 110 1.91 -10.68 1.55
CA LEU A 110 3.14 -10.33 2.26
C LEU A 110 3.24 -8.81 2.50
N ASN A 111 2.78 -7.99 1.55
CA ASN A 111 2.70 -6.54 1.75
C ASN A 111 1.67 -6.16 2.84
N ALA A 112 0.56 -6.89 2.94
CA ALA A 112 -0.41 -6.71 4.03
C ALA A 112 0.20 -7.08 5.40
N LYS A 113 1.06 -8.11 5.45
CA LYS A 113 1.82 -8.46 6.66
C LYS A 113 2.76 -7.32 7.06
N LEU A 114 3.53 -6.79 6.11
CA LEU A 114 4.40 -5.64 6.37
C LEU A 114 3.61 -4.37 6.76
N THR A 115 2.39 -4.21 6.24
CA THR A 115 1.51 -3.11 6.65
C THR A 115 1.11 -3.24 8.11
N ALA A 116 0.74 -4.44 8.56
CA ALA A 116 0.39 -4.70 9.96
C ALA A 116 1.59 -4.48 10.90
N GLU A 117 2.77 -5.00 10.55
CA GLU A 117 4.00 -4.79 11.32
C GLU A 117 4.43 -3.32 11.33
N GLY A 118 4.31 -2.63 10.18
CA GLY A 118 4.60 -1.20 10.06
C GLY A 118 3.67 -0.34 10.93
N PHE A 119 2.39 -0.71 11.06
CA PHE A 119 1.48 -0.06 11.98
C PHE A 119 1.92 -0.23 13.44
N ILE A 120 2.30 -1.44 13.85
CA ILE A 120 2.77 -1.70 15.21
C ILE A 120 4.04 -0.89 15.49
N ALA A 121 4.96 -0.80 14.54
CA ALA A 121 6.15 0.05 14.68
C ALA A 121 5.78 1.53 14.81
N ALA A 122 4.86 2.03 13.98
CA ALA A 122 4.35 3.40 14.05
C ALA A 122 3.70 3.69 15.41
N TYR A 123 2.86 2.76 15.90
CA TYR A 123 2.21 2.86 17.19
C TYR A 123 3.21 3.00 18.34
N TYR A 124 4.25 2.17 18.38
CA TYR A 124 5.28 2.27 19.42
C TYR A 124 6.04 3.59 19.39
N LEU A 125 6.34 4.08 18.20
CA LEU A 125 7.05 5.35 18.02
C LEU A 125 6.20 6.56 18.40
N GLU A 126 4.89 6.47 18.25
CA GLU A 126 3.99 7.58 18.53
C GLU A 126 3.46 7.57 19.97
N GLU A 127 2.95 6.43 20.42
CA GLU A 127 2.31 6.34 21.73
C GLU A 127 3.29 6.05 22.86
N HIS A 128 4.50 5.56 22.56
CA HIS A 128 5.50 5.17 23.57
C HIS A 128 4.94 4.18 24.61
N GLN A 129 3.97 3.35 24.20
CA GLN A 129 3.26 2.40 25.06
C GLN A 129 3.22 1.02 24.44
N THR A 130 3.14 -0.02 25.27
CA THR A 130 2.91 -1.39 24.81
C THR A 130 1.52 -1.56 24.20
N VAL A 131 1.38 -2.48 23.25
CA VAL A 131 0.08 -2.95 22.74
C VAL A 131 -0.57 -3.97 23.69
N ALA A 132 0.22 -4.65 24.51
CA ALA A 132 -0.27 -5.65 25.47
C ALA A 132 -1.29 -5.03 26.43
N GLY A 133 -2.41 -5.73 26.66
CA GLY A 133 -3.51 -5.27 27.48
C GLY A 133 -4.39 -4.17 26.87
N LYS A 134 -4.09 -3.70 25.66
CA LYS A 134 -4.88 -2.64 24.99
C LYS A 134 -6.01 -3.25 24.16
N HIS A 135 -7.13 -2.52 24.11
CA HIS A 135 -8.27 -2.85 23.26
C HIS A 135 -8.15 -2.13 21.92
N PHE A 136 -8.23 -2.88 20.84
CA PHE A 136 -8.18 -2.39 19.46
C PHE A 136 -9.47 -2.76 18.73
N MET A 137 -10.16 -1.78 18.16
CA MET A 137 -11.28 -1.99 17.25
C MET A 137 -10.79 -1.83 15.82
N ILE A 138 -10.90 -2.90 15.01
CA ILE A 138 -10.36 -2.93 13.65
C ILE A 138 -11.51 -2.99 12.65
N SER A 139 -11.67 -1.94 11.82
CA SER A 139 -12.72 -1.92 10.81
C SER A 139 -12.30 -2.66 9.54
N GLY A 140 -13.22 -3.50 9.04
CA GLY A 140 -13.00 -4.42 7.93
C GLY A 140 -12.39 -5.75 8.37
N PHE A 141 -12.44 -6.75 7.45
CA PHE A 141 -11.83 -8.06 7.68
C PHE A 141 -11.15 -8.57 6.40
N GLY A 142 -10.42 -7.64 5.75
CA GLY A 142 -9.54 -7.95 4.63
C GLY A 142 -8.15 -8.45 5.08
N ARG A 143 -7.22 -8.59 4.14
CA ARG A 143 -5.86 -9.12 4.38
C ARG A 143 -5.12 -8.38 5.50
N VAL A 144 -5.14 -7.04 5.48
CA VAL A 144 -4.48 -6.21 6.51
C VAL A 144 -5.13 -6.42 7.87
N ALA A 145 -6.46 -6.31 7.96
CA ALA A 145 -7.18 -6.50 9.23
C ALA A 145 -6.94 -7.87 9.85
N LYS A 146 -6.98 -8.95 9.04
CA LYS A 146 -6.74 -10.31 9.50
C LYS A 146 -5.34 -10.47 10.10
N LEU A 147 -4.32 -9.98 9.40
CA LEU A 147 -2.93 -10.10 9.84
C LEU A 147 -2.63 -9.20 11.04
N LEU A 148 -3.18 -8.00 11.06
CA LEU A 148 -3.04 -7.09 12.19
C LEU A 148 -3.72 -7.63 13.45
N ALA A 149 -4.96 -8.09 13.35
CA ALA A 149 -5.69 -8.69 14.48
C ALA A 149 -4.95 -9.92 15.01
N TRP A 150 -4.43 -10.76 14.11
CA TRP A 150 -3.65 -11.94 14.48
C TRP A 150 -2.36 -11.57 15.24
N GLN A 151 -1.61 -10.57 14.75
CA GLN A 151 -0.38 -10.10 15.40
C GLN A 151 -0.68 -9.48 16.77
N LEU A 152 -1.66 -8.56 16.85
CA LEU A 152 -2.06 -7.92 18.10
C LEU A 152 -2.50 -8.95 19.16
N LYS A 153 -3.29 -9.96 18.77
CA LYS A 153 -3.71 -11.04 19.68
C LYS A 153 -2.52 -11.83 20.23
N ARG A 154 -1.48 -12.06 19.42
CA ARG A 154 -0.25 -12.74 19.85
C ARG A 154 0.69 -11.87 20.70
N MET A 155 0.43 -10.57 20.75
CA MET A 155 1.12 -9.59 21.59
C MET A 155 0.29 -9.24 22.83
N ASP A 156 -0.64 -10.11 23.22
CA ASP A 156 -1.51 -9.98 24.38
C ASP A 156 -2.41 -8.72 24.37
N ALA A 157 -2.71 -8.21 23.15
CA ALA A 157 -3.74 -7.19 22.97
C ALA A 157 -5.12 -7.83 22.74
N TYR A 158 -6.18 -7.04 22.84
CA TYR A 158 -7.58 -7.43 22.68
C TYR A 158 -8.16 -6.85 21.38
N PRO A 159 -7.91 -7.49 20.19
CA PRO A 159 -8.50 -7.04 18.94
C PRO A 159 -9.96 -7.46 18.81
N GLN A 160 -10.83 -6.48 18.53
CA GLN A 160 -12.23 -6.66 18.18
C GLN A 160 -12.44 -6.24 16.72
N ILE A 161 -13.12 -7.06 15.93
CA ILE A 161 -13.37 -6.79 14.51
C ILE A 161 -14.69 -6.04 14.33
N VAL A 162 -14.68 -5.01 13.49
CA VAL A 162 -15.84 -4.16 13.21
C VAL A 162 -16.17 -4.22 11.71
N VAL A 163 -17.30 -4.82 11.34
CA VAL A 163 -17.63 -5.07 9.93
C VAL A 163 -19.09 -4.79 9.60
N ARG A 164 -19.37 -4.48 8.34
CA ARG A 164 -20.75 -4.32 7.80
C ARG A 164 -21.31 -5.64 7.28
N SER A 165 -20.47 -6.42 6.62
CA SER A 165 -20.86 -7.65 5.94
C SER A 165 -21.11 -8.78 6.93
N THR A 166 -22.26 -9.45 6.83
CA THR A 166 -22.56 -10.66 7.61
C THR A 166 -21.62 -11.80 7.31
N ALA A 167 -21.10 -11.91 6.09
CA ALA A 167 -20.10 -12.91 5.73
C ALA A 167 -18.78 -12.68 6.48
N GLN A 168 -18.27 -11.43 6.50
CA GLN A 168 -17.06 -11.09 7.25
C GLN A 168 -17.27 -11.23 8.77
N LEU A 169 -18.47 -10.95 9.27
CA LEU A 169 -18.83 -11.14 10.67
C LEU A 169 -18.71 -12.64 11.04
N ALA A 170 -19.36 -13.51 10.26
CA ALA A 170 -19.30 -14.96 10.48
C ALA A 170 -17.87 -15.51 10.36
N GLU A 171 -17.09 -15.02 9.38
CA GLU A 171 -15.69 -15.40 9.18
C GLU A 171 -14.84 -15.02 10.41
N ALA A 172 -14.94 -13.78 10.88
CA ALA A 172 -14.18 -13.30 12.03
C ALA A 172 -14.55 -14.06 13.32
N GLN A 173 -15.84 -14.32 13.52
CA GLN A 173 -16.31 -15.18 14.65
C GLN A 173 -15.74 -16.59 14.57
N ALA A 174 -15.76 -17.21 13.39
CA ALA A 174 -15.19 -18.55 13.18
C ALA A 174 -13.69 -18.60 13.46
N MET A 175 -12.97 -17.47 13.27
CA MET A 175 -11.55 -17.32 13.62
C MET A 175 -11.31 -16.96 15.10
N GLY A 176 -12.35 -16.89 15.92
CA GLY A 176 -12.26 -16.66 17.37
C GLY A 176 -11.97 -15.20 17.76
N TYR A 177 -12.46 -14.25 16.96
CA TYR A 177 -12.44 -12.83 17.29
C TYR A 177 -13.79 -12.40 17.87
N GLU A 178 -13.75 -11.41 18.78
CA GLU A 178 -14.93 -10.62 19.10
C GLU A 178 -15.30 -9.76 17.89
N VAL A 179 -16.60 -9.64 17.60
CA VAL A 179 -17.08 -8.92 16.44
C VAL A 179 -18.20 -7.96 16.83
N LYS A 180 -18.09 -6.72 16.35
CA LYS A 180 -19.18 -5.73 16.35
C LYS A 180 -19.61 -5.43 14.91
N LYS A 181 -20.89 -5.11 14.74
CA LYS A 181 -21.39 -4.60 13.47
C LYS A 181 -21.06 -3.11 13.34
N LEU A 182 -20.54 -2.72 12.18
CA LEU A 182 -20.30 -1.30 11.87
C LEU A 182 -21.64 -0.65 11.51
N GLU A 183 -22.26 0.03 12.48
CA GLU A 183 -23.56 0.68 12.35
C GLU A 183 -23.52 2.11 12.91
N HIS A 184 -24.52 2.91 12.59
CA HIS A 184 -24.60 4.29 13.03
C HIS A 184 -24.62 4.36 14.56
N GLY A 185 -23.90 5.35 15.11
CA GLY A 185 -23.82 5.55 16.56
C GLY A 185 -22.90 4.56 17.30
N ILE A 186 -22.16 3.70 16.59
CA ILE A 186 -21.19 2.80 17.22
C ILE A 186 -20.18 3.61 18.06
N SER A 187 -19.94 3.15 19.29
CA SER A 187 -18.96 3.72 20.22
C SER A 187 -17.69 2.87 20.29
N CYS A 188 -16.57 3.54 20.48
CA CYS A 188 -15.26 2.93 20.64
C CYS A 188 -14.89 2.62 22.11
N GLU A 189 -15.63 3.14 23.09
CA GLU A 189 -15.45 2.87 24.53
C GLU A 189 -13.98 3.01 25.01
N GLN A 190 -13.30 4.08 24.57
CA GLN A 190 -11.88 4.35 24.86
C GLN A 190 -10.89 3.35 24.24
N ALA A 191 -11.32 2.46 23.37
CA ALA A 191 -10.42 1.62 22.61
C ALA A 191 -9.66 2.43 21.53
N ILE A 192 -8.59 1.85 21.00
CA ILE A 192 -7.88 2.39 19.84
C ILE A 192 -8.57 1.86 18.58
N PHE A 193 -9.05 2.76 17.72
CA PHE A 193 -9.71 2.38 16.50
C PHE A 193 -8.70 2.34 15.32
N ILE A 194 -8.74 1.27 14.52
CA ILE A 194 -7.87 1.11 13.34
C ILE A 194 -8.75 0.86 12.12
N ASN A 195 -8.75 1.80 11.18
CA ASN A 195 -9.43 1.61 9.91
C ASN A 195 -8.53 0.90 8.88
N THR A 196 -9.07 -0.14 8.23
CA THR A 196 -8.43 -0.82 7.10
C THR A 196 -9.25 -0.74 5.81
N ILE A 197 -10.40 -0.06 5.82
CA ILE A 197 -11.32 0.02 4.69
C ILE A 197 -10.94 1.24 3.81
N PRO A 198 -10.50 1.03 2.54
CA PRO A 198 -10.04 2.10 1.66
C PRO A 198 -11.22 2.81 0.95
N ALA A 199 -12.18 3.29 1.72
CA ALA A 199 -13.36 4.01 1.22
C ALA A 199 -13.74 5.10 2.21
N LYS A 200 -14.25 6.22 1.71
CA LYS A 200 -14.75 7.33 2.53
C LYS A 200 -16.08 6.97 3.18
N TRP A 201 -16.04 6.43 4.39
CA TRP A 201 -17.23 5.98 5.12
C TRP A 201 -17.42 6.65 6.48
N LEU A 202 -16.39 7.31 7.02
CA LEU A 202 -16.44 7.99 8.30
C LEU A 202 -17.15 9.35 8.12
N THR A 203 -18.48 9.28 8.03
CA THR A 203 -19.41 10.40 7.87
C THR A 203 -19.95 10.89 9.23
N ALA A 204 -20.85 11.87 9.23
CA ALA A 204 -21.50 12.37 10.43
C ALA A 204 -22.18 11.27 11.25
N ASP A 205 -22.73 10.22 10.59
CA ASP A 205 -23.37 9.08 11.27
C ASP A 205 -22.41 8.25 12.14
N TYR A 206 -21.11 8.37 11.88
CA TYR A 206 -20.03 7.67 12.61
C TYR A 206 -19.14 8.62 13.43
N HIS A 207 -19.55 9.89 13.59
CA HIS A 207 -18.77 10.90 14.31
C HIS A 207 -18.47 10.47 15.77
N SER A 208 -19.37 9.67 16.38
CA SER A 208 -19.17 9.09 17.72
C SER A 208 -17.86 8.31 17.86
N LEU A 209 -17.35 7.68 16.79
CA LEU A 209 -16.05 7.02 16.84
C LEU A 209 -14.90 7.99 17.13
N LEU A 210 -14.93 9.18 16.51
CA LEU A 210 -13.88 10.20 16.72
C LEU A 210 -13.92 10.84 18.11
N THR A 211 -15.07 10.80 18.78
CA THR A 211 -15.25 11.41 20.11
C THR A 211 -15.12 10.40 21.25
N THR A 212 -15.26 9.10 20.98
CA THR A 212 -15.25 8.07 22.01
C THR A 212 -14.01 7.17 22.00
N CYS A 213 -13.26 7.11 20.88
CA CYS A 213 -12.01 6.36 20.84
C CYS A 213 -10.85 7.14 21.49
N GLN A 214 -9.88 6.42 22.03
CA GLN A 214 -8.63 7.00 22.51
C GLN A 214 -7.81 7.59 21.37
N ARG A 215 -7.73 6.85 20.24
CA ARG A 215 -7.08 7.22 18.99
C ARG A 215 -7.79 6.56 17.82
N PHE A 216 -7.78 7.21 16.69
CA PHE A 216 -8.30 6.67 15.42
C PHE A 216 -7.18 6.65 14.39
N TYR A 217 -6.68 5.49 14.07
CA TYR A 217 -5.66 5.28 13.04
C TYR A 217 -6.28 4.80 11.74
N ASP A 218 -5.99 5.47 10.65
CA ASP A 218 -6.38 5.03 9.31
C ASP A 218 -5.16 4.48 8.58
N VAL A 219 -5.11 3.15 8.43
CA VAL A 219 -4.03 2.44 7.73
C VAL A 219 -4.44 1.98 6.34
N ALA A 220 -5.64 2.35 5.92
CA ALA A 220 -6.11 2.07 4.57
C ALA A 220 -5.33 2.88 3.53
N SER A 221 -5.31 2.38 2.30
CA SER A 221 -4.73 3.17 1.20
C SER A 221 -5.59 4.41 0.91
N SER A 222 -4.96 5.45 0.34
CA SER A 222 -5.68 6.64 -0.15
C SER A 222 -6.95 6.24 -0.92
N PRO A 223 -8.08 6.97 -0.71
CA PRO A 223 -8.22 8.26 -0.04
C PRO A 223 -8.41 8.21 1.50
N GLY A 224 -8.29 7.05 2.15
CA GLY A 224 -8.64 6.87 3.56
C GLY A 224 -10.14 6.88 3.80
N CYS A 225 -10.56 6.86 5.09
CA CYS A 225 -11.98 6.74 5.43
C CYS A 225 -12.67 8.05 5.80
N LEU A 226 -11.94 9.10 6.15
CA LEU A 226 -12.51 10.36 6.65
C LEU A 226 -13.29 11.10 5.56
N ALA A 227 -14.60 11.28 5.79
CA ALA A 227 -15.53 12.00 4.91
C ALA A 227 -16.20 13.18 5.62
N LEU A 228 -15.58 13.69 6.69
CA LEU A 228 -16.02 14.84 7.47
C LEU A 228 -15.09 16.03 7.19
N ASP A 229 -15.67 17.22 7.14
CA ASP A 229 -14.94 18.47 7.17
C ASP A 229 -14.65 18.86 8.62
N GLY A 230 -13.46 19.36 8.89
CA GLY A 230 -13.03 19.79 10.21
C GLY A 230 -11.61 19.35 10.57
N ASP A 231 -11.12 19.84 11.69
CA ASP A 231 -9.84 19.42 12.24
C ASP A 231 -10.03 18.29 13.26
N PHE A 232 -9.63 17.09 12.89
CA PHE A 232 -9.65 15.89 13.72
C PHE A 232 -8.24 15.41 14.09
N SER A 233 -7.21 16.25 13.90
CA SER A 233 -5.80 15.89 14.09
C SER A 233 -5.47 15.39 15.51
N HIS A 234 -6.27 15.77 16.51
CA HIS A 234 -6.10 15.31 17.88
C HIS A 234 -6.46 13.83 18.08
N THR A 235 -7.41 13.30 17.28
CA THR A 235 -7.89 11.93 17.42
C THR A 235 -7.56 11.07 16.19
N TYR A 236 -7.76 11.62 14.98
CA TYR A 236 -7.59 10.91 13.72
C TYR A 236 -6.19 11.10 13.14
N ARG A 237 -5.56 10.00 12.78
CA ARG A 237 -4.29 10.00 12.08
C ARG A 237 -4.27 9.00 10.94
N MET A 238 -3.91 9.48 9.74
CA MET A 238 -3.78 8.63 8.57
C MET A 238 -2.31 8.24 8.36
N TYR A 239 -2.06 6.95 8.24
CA TYR A 239 -0.77 6.37 7.85
C TYR A 239 -0.84 5.79 6.45
N THR A 240 -0.08 6.35 5.54
CA THR A 240 0.06 5.84 4.17
C THR A 240 1.39 5.13 4.01
N ALA A 241 1.46 4.15 3.10
CA ALA A 241 2.72 3.50 2.71
C ALA A 241 3.55 2.92 3.87
N LEU A 242 2.91 2.41 4.93
CA LEU A 242 3.56 1.86 6.12
C LEU A 242 4.73 0.92 5.83
N PRO A 243 4.64 -0.04 4.86
CA PRO A 243 5.78 -0.89 4.54
C PRO A 243 7.01 -0.11 4.05
N GLY A 244 6.80 0.90 3.21
CA GLY A 244 7.89 1.73 2.66
C GLY A 244 8.50 2.68 3.70
N GLN A 245 7.71 3.14 4.66
CA GLN A 245 8.18 4.06 5.71
C GLN A 245 8.92 3.34 6.82
N PHE A 246 8.38 2.25 7.33
CA PHE A 246 8.88 1.59 8.54
C PHE A 246 9.71 0.32 8.24
N LEU A 247 9.46 -0.37 7.13
CA LEU A 247 10.05 -1.66 6.78
C LEU A 247 10.58 -1.66 5.34
N LYS A 248 11.22 -0.56 4.94
CA LYS A 248 11.63 -0.30 3.55
C LYS A 248 12.52 -1.39 2.94
N GLU A 249 13.38 -2.01 3.74
CA GLU A 249 14.27 -3.09 3.27
C GLU A 249 13.47 -4.33 2.88
N ASP A 250 12.54 -4.76 3.74
CA ASP A 250 11.74 -5.97 3.47
C ASP A 250 10.66 -5.71 2.42
N ALA A 251 10.09 -4.50 2.40
CA ALA A 251 9.18 -4.08 1.35
C ALA A 251 9.87 -4.04 -0.04
N ALA A 252 11.13 -3.62 -0.09
CA ALA A 252 11.93 -3.65 -1.32
C ALA A 252 12.30 -5.08 -1.74
N LYS A 253 12.70 -5.95 -0.80
CA LYS A 253 12.97 -7.37 -1.09
C LYS A 253 11.74 -8.09 -1.61
N LEU A 254 10.56 -7.77 -1.06
CA LEU A 254 9.29 -8.33 -1.51
C LEU A 254 9.01 -7.92 -2.97
N LEU A 255 9.12 -6.62 -3.28
CA LEU A 255 8.94 -6.13 -4.64
C LEU A 255 10.00 -6.70 -5.59
N PHE A 256 11.27 -6.73 -5.16
CA PHE A 256 12.38 -7.33 -5.90
C PHE A 256 12.08 -8.78 -6.29
N LYS A 257 11.63 -9.59 -5.34
CA LYS A 257 11.25 -10.98 -5.62
C LYS A 257 10.11 -11.04 -6.65
N CYS A 258 9.07 -10.23 -6.47
CA CYS A 258 7.93 -10.19 -7.37
C CYS A 258 8.36 -9.89 -8.82
N VAL A 259 9.10 -8.79 -9.03
CA VAL A 259 9.51 -8.39 -10.40
C VAL A 259 10.57 -9.30 -11.01
N THR A 260 11.49 -9.87 -10.22
CA THR A 260 12.53 -10.73 -10.73
C THR A 260 12.05 -12.15 -11.06
N ASP A 261 11.08 -12.67 -10.30
CA ASP A 261 10.51 -13.99 -10.59
C ASP A 261 9.76 -14.00 -11.93
N SER A 262 9.04 -12.92 -12.24
CA SER A 262 8.35 -12.76 -13.52
C SER A 262 9.29 -12.61 -14.71
N VAL A 263 10.47 -12.01 -14.52
CA VAL A 263 11.43 -11.75 -15.63
C VAL A 263 12.33 -12.96 -15.92
N LYS A 264 12.37 -13.98 -15.06
CA LYS A 264 13.21 -15.18 -15.28
C LYS A 264 12.93 -15.90 -16.60
N ASN A 265 11.72 -15.78 -17.12
CA ASN A 265 11.25 -16.44 -18.34
C ASN A 265 11.36 -15.56 -19.60
N ILE A 266 11.79 -14.32 -19.47
CA ILE A 266 12.08 -13.44 -20.63
C ILE A 266 13.45 -13.86 -21.19
N LYS A 267 13.45 -14.29 -22.46
CA LYS A 267 14.65 -14.75 -23.18
C LYS A 267 15.50 -13.59 -23.69
#